data_2592b913b6150f32d72f4508419bdfe7
#
_entry.id   2592b913b6150f32d72f4508419bdfe7
#
_cell.length_a   1.000
_cell.length_b   1.000
_cell.length_c   1.000
_cell.angle_alpha   90.00
_cell.angle_beta   90.00
_cell.angle_gamma   90.00
#
_symmetry.space_group_name_H-M   'P 1'
#
loop_
_entity.id
_entity.type
_entity.pdbx_description
1 polymer ?
#
loop_
_entity_poly.entity_id
_entity_poly.type
_entity_poly.pdbx_seq_one_letter_code
_entity_poly.pdbx_strand_id
1 'polypeptide(L)' 'GAGNIKIEAGAAGKVFKIEKKVGDAVKKGDAVLVLEIMKMETPVVAPEDGTVASIDVAVGDAVESGALLATLN' A
#
# COMPACT_ATOMS: atom_id res chain seq x y z
N GLY A 1 3.06 11.39 -1.81
CA GLY A 1 1.73 11.06 -2.20
C GLY A 1 0.86 12.25 -2.55
N ALA A 2 -0.07 12.03 -3.45
CA ALA A 2 -0.95 13.09 -3.97
C ALA A 2 -2.37 12.99 -3.44
N GLY A 3 -2.75 11.89 -2.78
CA GLY A 3 -4.12 11.67 -2.32
C GLY A 3 -4.36 12.10 -0.89
N ASN A 4 -5.63 12.21 -0.53
CA ASN A 4 -6.06 12.64 0.81
C ASN A 4 -6.04 11.49 1.83
N ILE A 5 -6.15 10.25 1.35
CA ILE A 5 -6.24 9.07 2.21
C ILE A 5 -4.90 8.36 2.15
N LYS A 6 -4.22 8.27 3.29
CA LYS A 6 -2.90 7.63 3.37
C LYS A 6 -3.03 6.15 3.67
N ILE A 7 -2.22 5.35 2.98
CA ILE A 7 -2.07 3.93 3.26
C ILE A 7 -0.64 3.75 3.77
N GLU A 8 -0.50 3.38 5.03
CA GLU A 8 0.78 3.30 5.72
C GLU A 8 1.08 1.87 6.15
N ALA A 9 2.38 1.56 6.29
CA ALA A 9 2.80 0.25 6.76
C ALA A 9 2.45 0.09 8.24
N GLY A 10 1.80 -1.01 8.60
CA GLY A 10 1.48 -1.32 9.99
C GLY A 10 2.65 -1.91 10.76
N ALA A 11 3.67 -2.38 10.05
CA ALA A 11 4.87 -2.97 10.64
C ALA A 11 6.02 -2.86 9.65
N ALA A 12 7.25 -3.00 10.16
CA ALA A 12 8.43 -3.02 9.30
C ALA A 12 8.42 -4.27 8.42
N GLY A 13 8.83 -4.14 7.18
CA GLY A 13 8.89 -5.24 6.24
C GLY A 13 9.49 -4.83 4.91
N LYS A 14 9.19 -5.61 3.88
CA LYS A 14 9.70 -5.39 2.55
C LYS A 14 8.55 -5.47 1.55
N VAL A 15 8.52 -4.59 0.56
CA VAL A 15 7.48 -4.62 -0.46
C VAL A 15 7.68 -5.86 -1.32
N PHE A 16 6.74 -6.79 -1.25
CA PHE A 16 6.79 -8.05 -1.95
C PHE A 16 6.17 -7.92 -3.35
N LYS A 17 5.02 -7.22 -3.44
CA LYS A 17 4.26 -7.14 -4.67
C LYS A 17 3.34 -5.93 -4.61
N ILE A 18 3.11 -5.29 -5.76
CA ILE A 18 2.18 -4.18 -5.88
C ILE A 18 1.00 -4.64 -6.75
N GLU A 19 -0.21 -4.62 -6.19
CA GLU A 19 -1.41 -5.16 -6.83
C GLU A 19 -2.18 -4.14 -7.66
N LYS A 20 -2.04 -2.85 -7.33
CA LYS A 20 -2.77 -1.77 -7.99
C LYS A 20 -1.79 -0.74 -8.54
N LYS A 21 -2.28 0.10 -9.43
CA LYS A 21 -1.48 1.19 -9.99
C LYS A 21 -2.25 2.50 -9.88
N VAL A 22 -1.56 3.60 -10.06
CA VAL A 22 -2.16 4.94 -10.06
C VAL A 22 -3.30 4.97 -11.09
N GLY A 23 -4.46 5.48 -10.66
CA GLY A 23 -5.66 5.54 -11.48
C GLY A 23 -6.63 4.38 -11.28
N ASP A 24 -6.23 3.31 -10.62
CA ASP A 24 -7.12 2.18 -10.37
C ASP A 24 -8.17 2.54 -9.32
N ALA A 25 -9.41 2.16 -9.56
CA ALA A 25 -10.47 2.25 -8.58
C ALA A 25 -10.33 1.08 -7.59
N VAL A 26 -10.51 1.36 -6.31
CA VAL A 26 -10.45 0.36 -5.26
C VAL A 26 -11.64 0.49 -4.34
N LYS A 27 -12.01 -0.62 -3.71
CA LYS A 27 -13.02 -0.66 -2.66
C LYS A 27 -12.35 -0.98 -1.34
N LYS A 28 -12.97 -0.55 -0.25
CA LYS A 28 -12.51 -0.88 1.10
C LYS A 28 -12.23 -2.39 1.18
N GLY A 29 -11.04 -2.75 1.64
CA GLY A 29 -10.63 -4.15 1.76
C GLY A 29 -9.88 -4.72 0.56
N ASP A 30 -9.85 -4.02 -0.58
CA ASP A 30 -9.06 -4.46 -1.73
C ASP A 30 -7.57 -4.37 -1.42
N ALA A 31 -6.81 -5.40 -1.81
CA ALA A 31 -5.35 -5.39 -1.64
C ALA A 31 -4.74 -4.38 -2.61
N VAL A 32 -3.99 -3.43 -2.07
CA VAL A 32 -3.26 -2.42 -2.85
C VAL A 32 -1.85 -2.92 -3.15
N LEU A 33 -1.23 -3.48 -2.15
CA LEU A 33 0.08 -4.11 -2.28
C LEU A 33 0.25 -5.16 -1.19
N VAL A 34 1.36 -5.91 -1.24
CA VAL A 34 1.66 -6.95 -0.27
C VAL A 34 3.04 -6.67 0.32
N LEU A 35 3.12 -6.68 1.65
CA LEU A 35 4.40 -6.59 2.37
C LEU A 35 4.80 -7.99 2.83
N GLU A 36 6.10 -8.26 2.83
CA GLU A 36 6.65 -9.41 3.52
C GLU A 36 7.06 -8.93 4.91
N ILE A 37 6.37 -9.43 5.93
CA ILE A 37 6.60 -9.09 7.32
C ILE A 37 6.89 -10.39 8.05
N MET A 38 8.09 -10.52 8.65
CA MET A 38 8.49 -11.73 9.36
C MET A 38 8.31 -12.98 8.49
N LYS A 39 8.73 -12.89 7.22
CA LYS A 39 8.65 -13.96 6.22
C LYS A 39 7.22 -14.37 5.84
N MET A 40 6.23 -13.57 6.19
CA MET A 40 4.83 -13.81 5.83
C MET A 40 4.35 -12.72 4.88
N GLU A 41 3.62 -13.13 3.85
CA GLU A 41 3.01 -12.20 2.91
C GLU A 41 1.77 -11.60 3.57
N THR A 42 1.77 -10.29 3.73
CA THR A 42 0.73 -9.55 4.43
C THR A 42 0.11 -8.54 3.47
N PRO A 43 -1.14 -8.75 3.04
CA PRO A 43 -1.80 -7.76 2.18
C PRO A 43 -2.01 -6.45 2.91
N VAL A 44 -1.78 -5.34 2.21
CA VAL A 44 -2.12 -4.00 2.68
C VAL A 44 -3.34 -3.57 1.89
N VAL A 45 -4.43 -3.35 2.58
CA VAL A 45 -5.73 -3.14 1.95
C VAL A 45 -6.16 -1.67 1.99
N ALA A 46 -7.02 -1.30 1.04
CA ALA A 46 -7.60 0.02 1.01
C ALA A 46 -8.49 0.22 2.25
N PRO A 47 -8.30 1.31 2.99
CA PRO A 47 -9.10 1.59 4.19
C PRO A 47 -10.51 2.06 3.88
N GLU A 48 -10.74 2.51 2.65
CA GLU A 48 -12.05 2.95 2.17
C GLU A 48 -12.06 2.95 0.64
N ASP A 49 -13.23 3.13 0.05
CA ASP A 49 -13.36 3.22 -1.41
C ASP A 49 -12.65 4.47 -1.91
N GLY A 50 -12.06 4.37 -3.10
CA GLY A 50 -11.40 5.51 -3.72
C GLY A 50 -10.67 5.14 -4.99
N THR A 51 -9.80 6.04 -5.41
CA THR A 51 -8.94 5.85 -6.58
C THR A 51 -7.49 6.02 -6.14
N VAL A 52 -6.62 5.13 -6.61
CA VAL A 52 -5.20 5.21 -6.26
C VAL A 52 -4.62 6.49 -6.87
N ALA A 53 -4.14 7.39 -6.00
CA ALA A 53 -3.56 8.66 -6.38
C ALA A 53 -2.04 8.59 -6.51
N SER A 54 -1.38 7.78 -5.66
CA SER A 54 0.06 7.57 -5.73
C SER A 54 0.44 6.21 -5.18
N ILE A 55 1.52 5.65 -5.71
CA ILE A 55 2.23 4.49 -5.14
C ILE A 55 3.63 5.03 -4.80
N ASP A 56 3.95 5.05 -3.53
CA ASP A 56 5.14 5.74 -3.02
C ASP A 56 6.32 4.81 -2.74
N VAL A 57 6.19 3.53 -3.08
CA VAL A 57 7.23 2.52 -2.88
C VAL A 57 7.33 1.64 -4.12
N ALA A 58 8.43 0.89 -4.21
CA ALA A 58 8.67 -0.08 -5.28
C ALA A 58 8.89 -1.46 -4.68
N VAL A 59 8.65 -2.49 -5.49
CA VAL A 59 8.93 -3.88 -5.10
C VAL A 59 10.40 -3.99 -4.68
N GLY A 60 10.62 -4.60 -3.52
CA GLY A 60 11.97 -4.77 -2.95
C GLY A 60 12.35 -3.71 -1.93
N ASP A 61 11.59 -2.62 -1.82
CA ASP A 61 11.88 -1.57 -0.83
C ASP A 61 11.67 -2.08 0.58
N ALA A 62 12.61 -1.75 1.48
CA ALA A 62 12.42 -1.96 2.91
C ALA A 62 11.62 -0.78 3.46
N VAL A 63 10.64 -1.07 4.30
CA VAL A 63 9.79 -0.04 4.92
C VAL A 63 9.74 -0.23 6.42
N GLU A 64 9.56 0.89 7.12
CA GLU A 64 9.37 0.90 8.57
C GLU A 64 7.89 1.01 8.90
N SER A 65 7.53 0.69 10.15
CA SER A 65 6.17 0.93 10.64
C SER A 65 5.84 2.43 10.47
N GLY A 66 4.69 2.71 9.89
CA GLY A 66 4.25 4.08 9.63
C GLY A 66 4.71 4.66 8.29
N ALA A 67 5.53 3.93 7.53
CA ALA A 67 5.98 4.41 6.22
C ALA A 67 4.80 4.58 5.26
N LEU A 68 4.80 5.68 4.50
CA LEU A 68 3.77 5.90 3.49
C LEU A 68 3.98 4.96 2.31
N LEU A 69 2.97 4.17 1.99
CA LEU A 69 3.01 3.18 0.92
C LEU A 69 2.29 3.68 -0.33
N ALA A 70 1.14 4.28 -0.15
CA ALA A 70 0.28 4.73 -1.25
C ALA A 70 -0.71 5.76 -0.73
N THR A 71 -1.38 6.46 -1.64
CA THR A 71 -2.48 7.35 -1.26
C THR A 71 -3.68 7.12 -2.18
N LEU A 72 -4.85 7.40 -1.65
CA LEU A 72 -6.12 7.37 -2.40
C LEU A 72 -6.75 8.76 -2.42
N ASN A 73 -7.55 8.98 -3.41
CA ASN A 73 -8.47 10.12 -3.49
C ASN A 73 -9.89 9.64 -3.26
#